data_46504626bd3c5d277e6c6f1e195ce946
#
_entry.id   46504626bd3c5d277e6c6f1e195ce946
#
_cell.length_a   1.000
_cell.length_b   1.000
_cell.length_c   1.000
_cell.angle_alpha   90.00
_cell.angle_beta   90.00
_cell.angle_gamma   90.00
#
_symmetry.space_group_name_H-M   'P 1'
#
loop_
_entity.id
_entity.type
_entity.pdbx_description
1 polymer ?
#
loop_
_entity_poly.entity_id
_entity_poly.type
_entity_poly.pdbx_seq_one_letter_code
_entity_poly.pdbx_strand_id
1 'polypeptide(L)'
;MFALPKEVPMPQISQLRRFAVPITGTAMVAGMLLIGTPASAAISTTGFKTACVAGSIIGDVHKVTDNLITVDAPASVQPGETFTYRIQPSGTSYPDKDSGATTTNLSRLKVDYAIPANATFVSAAVVAGTSVGLDSVAPNVLRVNDSGNVDGSGGILRLSGNNQVIGNSPTTSTNSEGGIRVPKSKKNLDGSTNGNGDTWFRLPAVDVTMVAGATGVIQPKVRTAGTAGNLGASENFSTQLAKASFLGTQWAPTRCSPRENKDTTPLNAGAGPLATISIASAPVDVETTTSLSVPATAITGSAVD
;
A
#
# COMPACT_ATOMS: atom_id res chain seq x y z
N MET A 1 39.97 16.54 -36.08
CA MET A 1 39.93 17.93 -35.65
C MET A 1 38.64 18.10 -34.87
N PHE A 2 38.66 17.82 -33.55
CA PHE A 2 37.48 17.84 -32.71
C PHE A 2 37.48 19.15 -31.91
N ALA A 3 36.38 19.89 -32.03
CA ALA A 3 36.17 21.14 -31.31
C ALA A 3 35.60 20.85 -29.90
N LEU A 4 36.25 21.41 -28.84
CA LEU A 4 35.83 21.38 -27.48
C LEU A 4 34.67 22.37 -27.24
N PRO A 5 33.69 22.05 -26.36
CA PRO A 5 32.63 22.98 -25.99
C PRO A 5 33.12 24.07 -25.05
N LYS A 6 32.64 25.30 -25.25
CA LYS A 6 32.91 26.50 -24.45
C LYS A 6 32.31 26.40 -23.06
N GLU A 7 33.10 26.77 -22.06
CA GLU A 7 32.69 26.97 -20.67
C GLU A 7 31.73 28.18 -20.53
N VAL A 8 30.66 28.01 -19.75
CA VAL A 8 29.73 29.06 -19.37
C VAL A 8 30.15 29.63 -18.00
N PRO A 9 30.35 30.95 -17.83
CA PRO A 9 30.75 31.52 -16.55
C PRO A 9 29.62 31.57 -15.54
N MET A 10 29.88 31.19 -14.29
CA MET A 10 28.97 31.30 -13.14
C MET A 10 28.82 32.79 -12.71
N PRO A 11 27.59 33.21 -12.32
CA PRO A 11 27.38 34.53 -11.78
C PRO A 11 27.89 34.63 -10.33
N GLN A 12 28.63 35.72 -10.04
CA GLN A 12 29.13 36.07 -8.71
C GLN A 12 27.99 36.54 -7.81
N ILE A 13 27.94 36.00 -6.60
CA ILE A 13 26.99 36.40 -5.55
C ILE A 13 27.56 37.68 -4.89
N SER A 14 26.84 38.79 -5.09
CA SER A 14 27.12 40.07 -4.49
C SER A 14 26.76 40.09 -2.99
N GLN A 15 27.68 40.63 -2.19
CA GLN A 15 27.62 40.84 -0.75
C GLN A 15 26.40 41.67 -0.31
N LEU A 16 25.56 41.11 0.57
CA LEU A 16 24.47 41.83 1.23
C LEU A 16 25.04 42.66 2.43
N ARG A 17 24.90 43.98 2.33
CA ARG A 17 25.21 44.93 3.37
C ARG A 17 24.29 44.74 4.60
N ARG A 18 24.93 44.66 5.78
CA ARG A 18 24.26 44.62 7.08
C ARG A 18 23.72 45.99 7.42
N PHE A 19 22.38 46.14 7.54
CA PHE A 19 21.76 47.27 8.23
C PHE A 19 21.41 46.82 9.65
N ALA A 20 21.98 47.51 10.63
CA ALA A 20 21.61 47.38 12.03
C ALA A 20 20.39 48.24 12.29
N VAL A 21 19.26 47.69 12.75
CA VAL A 21 18.09 48.38 13.24
C VAL A 21 18.00 48.17 14.76
N PRO A 22 17.86 49.20 15.57
CA PRO A 22 17.69 49.00 17.01
C PRO A 22 16.27 48.52 17.31
N ILE A 23 16.18 47.38 17.99
CA ILE A 23 14.93 46.77 18.43
C ILE A 23 14.65 47.27 19.84
N THR A 24 13.65 48.14 19.96
CA THR A 24 12.97 48.49 21.23
C THR A 24 12.13 47.31 21.67
N GLY A 25 12.32 46.87 22.91
CA GLY A 25 11.72 45.66 23.46
C GLY A 25 10.22 45.65 23.52
N THR A 26 9.64 44.64 22.93
CA THR A 26 8.30 44.15 23.25
C THR A 26 8.47 42.69 23.63
N ALA A 27 8.04 42.32 24.83
CA ALA A 27 8.06 40.93 25.30
C ALA A 27 7.13 40.10 24.41
N MET A 28 7.70 39.33 23.44
CA MET A 28 6.99 38.29 22.75
C MET A 28 6.95 37.07 23.64
N VAL A 29 5.75 36.68 24.04
CA VAL A 29 5.50 35.32 24.53
C VAL A 29 5.83 34.39 23.38
N ALA A 30 6.99 33.74 23.44
CA ALA A 30 7.37 32.69 22.53
C ALA A 30 6.47 31.51 22.82
N GLY A 31 5.35 31.41 22.08
CA GLY A 31 4.66 30.12 21.94
C GLY A 31 5.67 29.13 21.34
N MET A 32 6.13 28.17 22.12
CA MET A 32 6.86 27.03 21.60
C MET A 32 5.92 26.29 20.66
N LEU A 33 6.04 26.50 19.35
CA LEU A 33 5.60 25.53 18.38
C LEU A 33 6.43 24.25 18.64
N LEU A 34 5.81 23.29 19.28
CA LEU A 34 6.31 21.92 19.29
C LEU A 34 6.28 21.44 17.83
N ILE A 35 7.37 21.66 17.10
CA ILE A 35 7.62 21.01 15.84
C ILE A 35 7.83 19.54 16.21
N GLY A 36 6.75 18.75 16.14
CA GLY A 36 6.85 17.31 16.29
C GLY A 36 7.93 16.80 15.31
N THR A 37 8.88 16.05 15.83
CA THR A 37 9.86 15.36 14.97
C THR A 37 9.07 14.54 13.95
N PRO A 38 9.42 14.62 12.64
CA PRO A 38 8.74 13.81 11.65
C PRO A 38 8.83 12.34 12.08
N ALA A 39 7.69 11.66 12.08
CA ALA A 39 7.62 10.26 12.44
C ALA A 39 8.59 9.48 11.54
N SER A 40 9.47 8.68 12.14
CA SER A 40 10.39 7.83 11.38
C SER A 40 9.57 6.86 10.53
N ALA A 41 9.87 6.77 9.24
CA ALA A 41 9.30 5.76 8.38
C ALA A 41 9.71 4.35 8.86
N ALA A 42 8.76 3.44 8.91
CA ALA A 42 8.97 2.05 9.27
C ALA A 42 8.60 1.15 8.09
N ILE A 43 9.53 0.30 7.68
CA ILE A 43 9.30 -0.70 6.64
C ILE A 43 8.93 -2.02 7.33
N SER A 44 7.75 -2.55 7.00
CA SER A 44 7.28 -3.86 7.45
C SER A 44 7.14 -4.79 6.25
N THR A 45 7.58 -6.03 6.37
CA THR A 45 7.46 -7.04 5.33
C THR A 45 6.78 -8.27 5.88
N THR A 46 5.66 -8.66 5.26
CA THR A 46 4.83 -9.80 5.68
C THR A 46 4.85 -10.87 4.60
N GLY A 47 5.37 -12.05 4.94
CA GLY A 47 5.28 -13.27 4.13
C GLY A 47 4.07 -14.11 4.54
N PHE A 48 3.33 -14.62 3.56
CA PHE A 48 2.16 -15.47 3.80
C PHE A 48 1.83 -16.34 2.58
N LYS A 49 1.06 -17.38 2.81
CA LYS A 49 0.54 -18.24 1.75
C LYS A 49 -0.83 -17.81 1.29
N THR A 50 -1.12 -18.03 0.02
CA THR A 50 -2.48 -17.97 -0.51
C THR A 50 -2.88 -19.33 -1.07
N ALA A 51 -4.03 -19.80 -0.64
CA ALA A 51 -4.72 -20.92 -1.26
C ALA A 51 -5.51 -20.41 -2.46
N CYS A 52 -5.26 -21.00 -3.62
CA CYS A 52 -5.86 -20.63 -4.89
C CYS A 52 -6.64 -21.80 -5.49
N VAL A 53 -7.75 -21.49 -6.14
CA VAL A 53 -8.47 -22.42 -7.01
C VAL A 53 -8.48 -21.86 -8.42
N ALA A 54 -7.89 -22.62 -9.34
CA ALA A 54 -7.97 -22.38 -10.78
C ALA A 54 -9.09 -23.24 -11.36
N GLY A 55 -10.17 -22.62 -11.82
CA GLY A 55 -11.25 -23.32 -12.49
C GLY A 55 -10.83 -23.80 -13.87
N SER A 56 -11.12 -25.05 -14.24
CA SER A 56 -10.86 -25.55 -15.57
C SER A 56 -12.02 -26.43 -16.06
N ILE A 57 -12.09 -26.67 -17.37
CA ILE A 57 -13.13 -27.51 -17.98
C ILE A 57 -13.05 -29.00 -17.58
N ILE A 58 -11.90 -29.43 -17.05
CA ILE A 58 -11.66 -30.80 -16.60
C ILE A 58 -11.68 -30.93 -15.07
N GLY A 59 -12.04 -29.88 -14.34
CA GLY A 59 -12.10 -29.83 -12.88
C GLY A 59 -11.22 -28.72 -12.30
N ASP A 60 -11.46 -28.41 -11.04
CA ASP A 60 -10.75 -27.36 -10.32
C ASP A 60 -9.35 -27.85 -9.89
N VAL A 61 -8.37 -26.98 -10.04
CA VAL A 61 -6.98 -27.21 -9.60
C VAL A 61 -6.69 -26.32 -8.40
N HIS A 62 -6.35 -26.97 -7.27
CA HIS A 62 -5.94 -26.26 -6.06
C HIS A 62 -4.43 -26.02 -6.06
N LYS A 63 -4.03 -24.81 -5.73
CA LYS A 63 -2.64 -24.39 -5.63
C LYS A 63 -2.41 -23.59 -4.38
N VAL A 64 -1.18 -23.62 -3.88
CA VAL A 64 -0.72 -22.76 -2.81
C VAL A 64 0.47 -21.97 -3.36
N THR A 65 0.44 -20.66 -3.15
CA THR A 65 1.51 -19.76 -3.58
C THR A 65 1.98 -18.92 -2.40
N ASP A 66 3.28 -18.70 -2.33
CA ASP A 66 3.87 -17.78 -1.36
C ASP A 66 3.72 -16.35 -1.86
N ASN A 67 3.39 -15.45 -0.94
CA ASN A 67 3.26 -14.04 -1.19
C ASN A 67 4.12 -13.26 -0.19
N LEU A 68 4.61 -12.12 -0.62
CA LEU A 68 5.34 -11.19 0.21
C LEU A 68 4.85 -9.77 -0.10
N ILE A 69 4.46 -9.03 0.94
CA ILE A 69 4.03 -7.64 0.80
C ILE A 69 4.87 -6.79 1.75
N THR A 70 5.43 -5.71 1.21
CA THR A 70 6.12 -4.69 2.00
C THR A 70 5.24 -3.47 2.15
N VAL A 71 5.15 -2.95 3.36
CA VAL A 71 4.48 -1.68 3.67
C VAL A 71 5.52 -0.70 4.22
N ASP A 72 5.61 0.45 3.58
CA ASP A 72 6.39 1.60 4.04
C ASP A 72 5.39 2.62 4.62
N ALA A 73 5.49 2.91 5.91
CA ALA A 73 4.53 3.71 6.64
C ALA A 73 5.21 4.50 7.77
N PRO A 74 4.65 5.63 8.24
CA PRO A 74 5.11 6.23 9.48
C PRO A 74 4.89 5.27 10.66
N ALA A 75 5.84 5.20 11.60
CA ALA A 75 5.69 4.39 12.80
C ALA A 75 4.57 4.91 13.71
N SER A 76 4.37 6.23 13.71
CA SER A 76 3.30 6.90 14.45
C SER A 76 2.81 8.15 13.71
N VAL A 77 1.59 8.57 14.01
CA VAL A 77 0.94 9.78 13.50
C VAL A 77 0.21 10.50 14.63
N GLN A 78 0.00 11.81 14.49
CA GLN A 78 -0.81 12.57 15.44
C GLN A 78 -2.31 12.39 15.16
N PRO A 79 -3.19 12.55 16.14
CA PRO A 79 -4.64 12.63 15.90
C PRO A 79 -4.96 13.70 14.85
N GLY A 80 -5.76 13.35 13.85
CA GLY A 80 -6.13 14.24 12.75
C GLY A 80 -5.04 14.52 11.72
N GLU A 81 -3.85 13.95 11.86
CA GLU A 81 -2.77 14.09 10.88
C GLU A 81 -3.12 13.40 9.56
N THR A 82 -2.82 14.07 8.45
CA THR A 82 -2.86 13.47 7.12
C THR A 82 -1.52 12.80 6.84
N PHE A 83 -1.56 11.51 6.55
CA PHE A 83 -0.37 10.71 6.28
C PHE A 83 -0.58 9.80 5.08
N THR A 84 0.52 9.28 4.52
CA THR A 84 0.51 8.31 3.42
C THR A 84 1.32 7.08 3.82
N TYR A 85 0.82 5.92 3.47
CA TYR A 85 1.58 4.67 3.51
C TYR A 85 1.58 4.01 2.13
N ARG A 86 2.62 3.24 1.83
CA ARG A 86 2.81 2.54 0.57
C ARG A 86 2.71 1.04 0.77
N ILE A 87 1.92 0.37 -0.05
CA ILE A 87 1.85 -1.10 -0.13
C ILE A 87 2.54 -1.54 -1.41
N GLN A 88 3.56 -2.40 -1.32
CA GLN A 88 4.27 -2.96 -2.47
C GLN A 88 4.20 -4.48 -2.43
N PRO A 89 3.44 -5.14 -3.33
CA PRO A 89 3.56 -6.57 -3.56
C PRO A 89 4.95 -6.91 -4.11
N SER A 90 5.50 -8.04 -3.69
CA SER A 90 6.73 -8.57 -4.29
C SER A 90 6.47 -9.08 -5.72
N GLY A 91 7.54 -9.44 -6.42
CA GLY A 91 7.45 -10.15 -7.68
C GLY A 91 6.92 -11.57 -7.48
N THR A 92 6.20 -12.04 -8.47
CA THR A 92 5.69 -13.41 -8.59
C THR A 92 5.84 -13.89 -10.03
N SER A 93 5.61 -15.17 -10.27
CA SER A 93 5.75 -15.74 -11.61
C SER A 93 4.65 -16.74 -11.94
N TYR A 94 4.53 -17.05 -13.19
CA TYR A 94 3.81 -18.22 -13.67
C TYR A 94 4.68 -19.07 -14.60
N PRO A 95 4.50 -20.41 -14.59
CA PRO A 95 5.33 -21.30 -15.39
C PRO A 95 4.94 -21.33 -16.87
N ASP A 96 5.89 -21.69 -17.73
CA ASP A 96 5.63 -21.93 -19.15
C ASP A 96 4.56 -23.00 -19.38
N LYS A 97 4.61 -24.05 -18.57
CA LYS A 97 3.64 -25.16 -18.63
C LYS A 97 3.08 -25.45 -17.25
N ASP A 98 1.80 -25.72 -17.21
CA ASP A 98 1.09 -26.06 -15.99
C ASP A 98 0.03 -27.11 -16.26
N SER A 99 0.06 -28.23 -15.51
CA SER A 99 -0.92 -29.32 -15.63
C SER A 99 -1.11 -29.81 -17.07
N GLY A 100 -0.02 -29.91 -17.86
CA GLY A 100 -0.02 -30.32 -19.24
C GLY A 100 -0.41 -29.26 -20.27
N ALA A 101 -0.93 -28.12 -19.85
CA ALA A 101 -1.24 -26.99 -20.71
C ALA A 101 -0.06 -26.00 -20.81
N THR A 102 0.07 -25.33 -21.94
CA THR A 102 1.05 -24.25 -22.12
C THR A 102 0.38 -22.93 -21.79
N THR A 103 0.83 -22.25 -20.71
CA THR A 103 0.35 -20.92 -20.35
C THR A 103 0.80 -19.91 -21.40
N THR A 104 -0.11 -19.07 -21.89
CA THR A 104 0.18 -18.03 -22.89
C THR A 104 0.22 -16.63 -22.30
N ASN A 105 -0.60 -16.34 -21.31
CA ASN A 105 -0.57 -15.11 -20.52
C ASN A 105 -1.44 -15.24 -19.27
N LEU A 106 -1.31 -14.26 -18.37
CA LEU A 106 -2.31 -13.94 -17.36
C LEU A 106 -2.97 -12.60 -17.74
N SER A 107 -4.24 -12.44 -17.38
CA SER A 107 -4.98 -11.19 -17.60
C SER A 107 -5.99 -10.96 -16.47
N ARG A 108 -6.66 -9.80 -16.49
CA ARG A 108 -7.66 -9.40 -15.48
C ARG A 108 -7.14 -9.57 -14.05
N LEU A 109 -5.85 -9.20 -13.83
CA LEU A 109 -5.27 -9.27 -12.50
C LEU A 109 -5.95 -8.27 -11.58
N LYS A 110 -6.26 -8.73 -10.36
CA LYS A 110 -6.89 -7.94 -9.31
C LYS A 110 -6.27 -8.29 -7.96
N VAL A 111 -5.99 -7.27 -7.14
CA VAL A 111 -5.60 -7.42 -5.73
C VAL A 111 -6.42 -6.45 -4.89
N ASP A 112 -7.00 -6.95 -3.80
CA ASP A 112 -7.87 -6.17 -2.90
C ASP A 112 -7.20 -5.97 -1.53
N TYR A 113 -7.19 -4.72 -1.06
CA TYR A 113 -6.73 -4.32 0.26
C TYR A 113 -7.91 -3.75 1.05
N ALA A 114 -7.99 -4.10 2.34
CA ALA A 114 -8.98 -3.50 3.22
C ALA A 114 -8.54 -2.08 3.63
N ILE A 115 -9.46 -1.13 3.60
CA ILE A 115 -9.25 0.19 4.18
C ILE A 115 -9.16 0.03 5.71
N PRO A 116 -8.06 0.47 6.36
CA PRO A 116 -7.89 0.28 7.80
C PRO A 116 -8.89 1.11 8.61
N ALA A 117 -9.30 0.57 9.75
CA ALA A 117 -10.06 1.30 10.76
C ALA A 117 -9.19 2.36 11.46
N ASN A 118 -9.80 3.20 12.28
CA ASN A 118 -9.18 4.29 13.04
C ASN A 118 -8.52 5.39 12.18
N ALA A 119 -8.90 5.45 10.89
CA ALA A 119 -8.50 6.53 9.99
C ALA A 119 -9.57 6.75 8.92
N THR A 120 -9.62 7.95 8.39
CA THR A 120 -10.51 8.32 7.29
C THR A 120 -9.76 8.27 5.98
N PHE A 121 -10.27 7.53 5.01
CA PHE A 121 -9.69 7.44 3.66
C PHE A 121 -9.80 8.77 2.92
N VAL A 122 -8.70 9.20 2.31
CA VAL A 122 -8.62 10.39 1.46
C VAL A 122 -8.48 10.00 0.00
N SER A 123 -7.42 9.26 -0.33
CA SER A 123 -7.13 8.85 -1.71
C SER A 123 -6.22 7.63 -1.76
N ALA A 124 -6.20 6.97 -2.92
CA ALA A 124 -5.21 5.96 -3.24
C ALA A 124 -4.79 6.09 -4.71
N ALA A 125 -3.52 5.83 -4.99
CA ALA A 125 -2.97 5.92 -6.33
C ALA A 125 -1.88 4.88 -6.57
N VAL A 126 -1.75 4.45 -7.82
CA VAL A 126 -0.66 3.61 -8.28
C VAL A 126 0.64 4.43 -8.33
N VAL A 127 1.73 3.84 -7.84
CA VAL A 127 3.07 4.46 -7.91
C VAL A 127 3.73 4.07 -9.23
N ALA A 128 3.97 5.06 -10.07
CA ALA A 128 4.60 4.86 -11.38
C ALA A 128 6.00 4.24 -11.26
N GLY A 129 6.37 3.39 -12.22
CA GLY A 129 7.71 2.78 -12.29
C GLY A 129 7.95 1.64 -11.30
N THR A 130 6.96 1.23 -10.49
CA THR A 130 7.12 0.16 -9.51
C THR A 130 6.62 -1.21 -10.00
N SER A 131 5.95 -1.27 -11.14
CA SER A 131 5.51 -2.51 -11.80
C SER A 131 6.55 -3.05 -12.78
N VAL A 132 6.48 -4.35 -13.06
CA VAL A 132 7.34 -5.02 -14.06
C VAL A 132 6.51 -6.04 -14.84
N GLY A 133 6.71 -6.10 -16.16
CA GLY A 133 6.17 -7.15 -17.01
C GLY A 133 4.66 -7.07 -17.26
N LEU A 134 4.06 -5.90 -17.09
CA LEU A 134 2.62 -5.68 -17.30
C LEU A 134 2.36 -4.97 -18.64
N ASP A 135 1.23 -5.27 -19.25
CA ASP A 135 0.70 -4.58 -20.42
C ASP A 135 -0.83 -4.50 -20.42
N SER A 136 -1.43 -4.10 -21.53
CA SER A 136 -2.87 -3.91 -21.75
C SER A 136 -3.41 -2.70 -21.00
N VAL A 137 -4.39 -2.87 -20.10
CA VAL A 137 -4.96 -1.74 -19.35
C VAL A 137 -4.02 -1.32 -18.23
N ALA A 138 -3.72 -0.03 -18.15
CA ALA A 138 -2.88 0.51 -17.09
C ALA A 138 -3.48 0.19 -15.70
N PRO A 139 -2.65 -0.21 -14.72
CA PRO A 139 -3.11 -0.42 -13.36
C PRO A 139 -3.74 0.83 -12.77
N ASN A 140 -4.85 0.66 -12.05
CA ASN A 140 -5.57 1.70 -11.35
C ASN A 140 -6.02 1.20 -9.98
N VAL A 141 -6.27 2.10 -9.04
CA VAL A 141 -6.85 1.78 -7.73
C VAL A 141 -8.24 2.36 -7.65
N LEU A 142 -9.21 1.50 -7.39
CA LEU A 142 -10.60 1.86 -7.22
C LEU A 142 -11.04 1.56 -5.79
N ARG A 143 -11.92 2.40 -5.24
CA ARG A 143 -12.64 2.08 -4.02
C ARG A 143 -13.90 1.30 -4.39
N VAL A 144 -14.07 0.12 -3.77
CA VAL A 144 -15.20 -0.77 -4.07
C VAL A 144 -15.85 -1.25 -2.78
N ASN A 145 -17.13 -1.64 -2.89
CA ASN A 145 -17.86 -2.29 -1.80
C ASN A 145 -17.57 -3.81 -1.75
N ASP A 146 -18.18 -4.52 -0.81
CA ASP A 146 -17.97 -5.96 -0.62
C ASP A 146 -18.37 -6.81 -1.82
N SER A 147 -19.29 -6.35 -2.65
CA SER A 147 -19.66 -7.00 -3.90
C SER A 147 -18.74 -6.65 -5.07
N GLY A 148 -17.72 -5.82 -4.86
CA GLY A 148 -16.75 -5.42 -5.89
C GLY A 148 -17.25 -4.32 -6.83
N ASN A 149 -18.37 -3.67 -6.54
CA ASN A 149 -18.87 -2.52 -7.29
C ASN A 149 -18.13 -1.26 -6.85
N VAL A 150 -17.81 -0.38 -7.80
CA VAL A 150 -17.19 0.93 -7.51
C VAL A 150 -18.13 1.72 -6.60
N ASP A 151 -17.61 2.15 -5.46
CA ASP A 151 -18.37 2.81 -4.41
C ASP A 151 -17.46 3.72 -3.58
N GLY A 152 -17.74 5.03 -3.58
CA GLY A 152 -16.96 6.01 -2.82
C GLY A 152 -17.01 5.81 -1.30
N SER A 153 -17.93 5.00 -0.77
CA SER A 153 -18.03 4.61 0.64
C SER A 153 -17.53 3.19 0.93
N GLY A 154 -17.15 2.43 -0.10
CA GLY A 154 -16.70 1.04 0.02
C GLY A 154 -15.50 0.88 0.97
N GLY A 155 -15.36 -0.29 1.57
CA GLY A 155 -14.30 -0.63 2.52
C GLY A 155 -13.05 -1.24 1.88
N ILE A 156 -12.99 -1.37 0.55
CA ILE A 156 -11.95 -2.09 -0.17
C ILE A 156 -11.27 -1.17 -1.19
N LEU A 157 -9.94 -1.22 -1.24
CA LEU A 157 -9.13 -0.66 -2.30
C LEU A 157 -8.75 -1.78 -3.27
N ARG A 158 -9.21 -1.68 -4.50
CA ARG A 158 -8.96 -2.66 -5.56
C ARG A 158 -7.93 -2.16 -6.53
N LEU A 159 -6.77 -2.80 -6.57
CA LEU A 159 -5.78 -2.65 -7.63
C LEU A 159 -6.19 -3.54 -8.80
N SER A 160 -6.57 -2.94 -9.94
CA SER A 160 -6.98 -3.66 -11.15
C SER A 160 -6.86 -2.77 -12.39
N GLY A 161 -7.17 -3.32 -13.55
CA GLY A 161 -7.34 -2.54 -14.79
C GLY A 161 -8.79 -2.10 -14.96
N ASN A 162 -9.17 -0.94 -14.42
CA ASN A 162 -10.52 -0.36 -14.51
C ASN A 162 -11.65 -1.31 -14.03
N ASN A 163 -11.44 -2.01 -12.91
CA ASN A 163 -12.35 -3.00 -12.36
C ASN A 163 -12.65 -4.20 -13.28
N GLN A 164 -11.80 -4.48 -14.24
CA GLN A 164 -11.91 -5.67 -15.09
C GLN A 164 -11.42 -6.90 -14.33
N VAL A 165 -12.33 -7.65 -13.74
CA VAL A 165 -12.06 -8.89 -13.02
C VAL A 165 -12.46 -10.12 -13.84
N ILE A 166 -12.11 -11.30 -13.36
CA ILE A 166 -12.44 -12.58 -14.01
C ILE A 166 -13.94 -12.87 -13.95
N GLY A 167 -14.39 -13.75 -14.84
CA GLY A 167 -15.70 -14.43 -14.67
C GLY A 167 -15.62 -15.54 -13.62
N ASN A 168 -16.79 -16.03 -13.20
CA ASN A 168 -16.88 -17.04 -12.13
C ASN A 168 -16.71 -18.49 -12.59
N SER A 169 -16.58 -18.73 -13.88
CA SER A 169 -16.46 -20.07 -14.47
C SER A 169 -15.49 -20.07 -15.66
N PRO A 170 -14.79 -21.16 -15.95
CA PRO A 170 -13.92 -21.28 -17.13
C PRO A 170 -14.68 -21.11 -18.47
N THR A 171 -15.99 -21.31 -18.47
CA THR A 171 -16.85 -21.20 -19.67
C THR A 171 -17.64 -19.89 -19.74
N THR A 172 -17.40 -18.95 -18.83
CA THR A 172 -18.09 -17.65 -18.84
C THR A 172 -17.77 -16.85 -20.09
N SER A 173 -18.77 -16.21 -20.71
CA SER A 173 -18.59 -15.38 -21.90
C SER A 173 -17.68 -14.17 -21.72
N THR A 174 -17.44 -13.74 -20.48
CA THR A 174 -16.47 -12.68 -20.12
C THR A 174 -15.02 -13.14 -20.10
N ASN A 175 -14.75 -14.44 -20.30
CA ASN A 175 -13.39 -14.96 -20.38
C ASN A 175 -12.74 -14.52 -21.70
N SER A 176 -12.00 -13.47 -21.61
CA SER A 176 -11.20 -12.85 -22.68
C SER A 176 -10.06 -12.08 -22.06
N GLU A 177 -9.01 -11.86 -22.82
CA GLU A 177 -7.92 -10.98 -22.38
C GLU A 177 -8.46 -9.57 -22.07
N GLY A 178 -7.97 -8.97 -21.00
CA GLY A 178 -8.38 -7.63 -20.57
C GLY A 178 -7.81 -7.25 -19.21
N GLY A 179 -8.13 -6.05 -18.74
CA GLY A 179 -7.59 -5.52 -17.51
C GLY A 179 -6.06 -5.46 -17.52
N ILE A 180 -5.44 -5.58 -16.35
CA ILE A 180 -3.98 -5.77 -16.26
C ILE A 180 -3.62 -7.14 -16.82
N ARG A 181 -2.67 -7.17 -17.77
CA ARG A 181 -2.20 -8.40 -18.38
C ARG A 181 -0.69 -8.59 -18.17
N VAL A 182 -0.25 -9.84 -18.08
CA VAL A 182 1.15 -10.27 -18.05
C VAL A 182 1.38 -11.16 -19.28
N PRO A 183 1.95 -10.63 -20.36
CA PRO A 183 2.29 -11.41 -21.54
C PRO A 183 3.42 -12.38 -21.22
N LYS A 184 3.42 -13.55 -21.85
CA LYS A 184 4.50 -14.52 -21.71
C LYS A 184 5.82 -13.92 -22.19
N SER A 185 6.81 -13.88 -21.33
CA SER A 185 8.15 -13.35 -21.64
C SER A 185 9.28 -14.35 -21.39
N LYS A 186 9.09 -15.29 -20.48
CA LYS A 186 10.15 -16.20 -19.97
C LYS A 186 11.35 -15.44 -19.42
N LYS A 187 11.07 -14.33 -18.73
CA LYS A 187 12.07 -13.42 -18.16
C LYS A 187 11.92 -13.28 -16.65
N ASN A 188 13.03 -13.02 -15.98
CA ASN A 188 13.10 -12.57 -14.60
C ASN A 188 12.66 -11.09 -14.49
N LEU A 189 12.51 -10.59 -13.26
CA LEU A 189 12.12 -9.20 -13.02
C LEU A 189 13.14 -8.18 -13.53
N ASP A 190 14.40 -8.53 -13.61
CA ASP A 190 15.50 -7.71 -14.15
C ASP A 190 15.59 -7.74 -15.69
N GLY A 191 14.70 -8.47 -16.35
CA GLY A 191 14.66 -8.63 -17.81
C GLY A 191 15.57 -9.72 -18.37
N SER A 192 16.39 -10.39 -17.54
CA SER A 192 17.20 -11.53 -17.96
C SER A 192 16.31 -12.74 -18.30
N THR A 193 16.84 -13.67 -19.11
CA THR A 193 16.13 -14.92 -19.45
C THR A 193 15.99 -15.80 -18.21
N ASN A 194 14.78 -16.29 -17.95
CA ASN A 194 14.53 -17.25 -16.88
C ASN A 194 14.86 -18.67 -17.35
N GLY A 195 15.78 -19.35 -16.66
CA GLY A 195 16.25 -20.68 -17.03
C GLY A 195 15.18 -21.78 -16.96
N ASN A 196 14.17 -21.62 -16.12
CA ASN A 196 13.03 -22.55 -15.99
C ASN A 196 11.90 -22.24 -16.97
N GLY A 197 11.99 -21.13 -17.71
CA GLY A 197 10.96 -20.67 -18.63
C GLY A 197 9.79 -19.95 -17.94
N ASP A 198 9.91 -19.61 -16.65
CA ASP A 198 8.90 -18.86 -15.93
C ASP A 198 8.83 -17.41 -16.42
N THR A 199 7.66 -16.84 -16.37
CA THR A 199 7.45 -15.40 -16.62
C THR A 199 7.24 -14.70 -15.29
N TRP A 200 8.20 -13.89 -14.89
CA TRP A 200 8.15 -13.08 -13.67
C TRP A 200 7.51 -11.72 -13.96
N PHE A 201 6.75 -11.24 -13.01
CA PHE A 201 6.11 -9.93 -13.05
C PHE A 201 5.94 -9.36 -11.64
N ARG A 202 5.67 -8.07 -11.56
CA ARG A 202 5.33 -7.39 -10.31
C ARG A 202 4.21 -6.37 -10.55
N LEU A 203 3.18 -6.43 -9.71
CA LEU A 203 2.16 -5.39 -9.65
C LEU A 203 2.74 -4.11 -9.04
N PRO A 204 2.21 -2.94 -9.40
CA PRO A 204 2.72 -1.68 -8.88
C PRO A 204 2.46 -1.53 -7.39
N ALA A 205 3.24 -0.66 -6.75
CA ALA A 205 2.92 -0.16 -5.43
C ALA A 205 1.68 0.73 -5.45
N VAL A 206 1.03 0.81 -4.30
CA VAL A 206 -0.12 1.69 -4.06
C VAL A 206 0.20 2.61 -2.89
N ASP A 207 0.15 3.91 -3.12
CA ASP A 207 0.16 4.92 -2.08
C ASP A 207 -1.28 5.16 -1.61
N VAL A 208 -1.49 5.12 -0.29
CA VAL A 208 -2.78 5.34 0.34
C VAL A 208 -2.67 6.50 1.31
N THR A 209 -3.44 7.55 1.09
CA THR A 209 -3.49 8.74 1.94
C THR A 209 -4.72 8.65 2.86
N MET A 210 -4.50 8.87 4.14
CA MET A 210 -5.50 8.78 5.20
C MET A 210 -5.40 9.99 6.14
N VAL A 211 -6.47 10.25 6.88
CA VAL A 211 -6.45 11.14 8.06
C VAL A 211 -6.59 10.26 9.30
N ALA A 212 -5.64 10.37 10.23
CA ALA A 212 -5.65 9.60 11.47
C ALA A 212 -6.86 9.92 12.34
N GLY A 213 -7.41 8.93 13.00
CA GLY A 213 -8.45 9.10 14.02
C GLY A 213 -7.92 9.71 15.31
N ALA A 214 -8.72 9.66 16.36
CA ALA A 214 -8.35 10.26 17.65
C ALA A 214 -7.34 9.41 18.46
N THR A 215 -7.45 8.08 18.41
CA THR A 215 -6.66 7.16 19.23
C THR A 215 -6.56 5.78 18.58
N GLY A 216 -5.65 4.94 19.06
CA GLY A 216 -5.55 3.53 18.70
C GLY A 216 -4.45 3.26 17.69
N VAL A 217 -4.66 2.27 16.83
CA VAL A 217 -3.71 1.84 15.80
C VAL A 217 -4.40 1.75 14.45
N ILE A 218 -3.66 2.05 13.39
CA ILE A 218 -4.10 1.94 12.00
C ILE A 218 -3.32 0.78 11.39
N GLN A 219 -4.04 -0.20 10.84
CA GLN A 219 -3.46 -1.46 10.39
C GLN A 219 -3.88 -1.79 8.95
N PRO A 220 -3.06 -1.45 7.94
CA PRO A 220 -3.25 -1.91 6.58
C PRO A 220 -3.32 -3.45 6.53
N LYS A 221 -4.26 -4.00 5.75
CA LYS A 221 -4.49 -5.45 5.61
C LYS A 221 -4.85 -5.78 4.17
N VAL A 222 -4.64 -7.03 3.78
CA VAL A 222 -5.31 -7.56 2.58
C VAL A 222 -6.78 -7.84 2.87
N ARG A 223 -7.60 -7.92 1.82
CA ARG A 223 -8.98 -8.37 1.96
C ARG A 223 -9.00 -9.85 2.37
N THR A 224 -9.79 -10.19 3.38
CA THR A 224 -9.88 -11.55 3.93
C THR A 224 -11.25 -12.20 3.70
N ALA A 225 -12.25 -11.44 3.23
CA ALA A 225 -13.54 -11.99 2.85
C ALA A 225 -13.42 -12.91 1.63
N GLY A 226 -14.36 -13.82 1.48
CA GLY A 226 -14.34 -14.82 0.44
C GLY A 226 -13.35 -15.97 0.74
N THR A 227 -13.36 -16.97 -0.13
CA THR A 227 -12.48 -18.14 -0.09
C THR A 227 -12.00 -18.47 -1.49
N ALA A 228 -10.94 -19.27 -1.63
CA ALA A 228 -10.47 -19.70 -2.93
C ALA A 228 -11.53 -20.51 -3.70
N GLY A 229 -12.34 -21.30 -3.00
CA GLY A 229 -13.45 -22.06 -3.58
C GLY A 229 -14.70 -21.23 -3.87
N ASN A 230 -14.79 -20.01 -3.34
CA ASN A 230 -15.89 -19.11 -3.67
C ASN A 230 -15.79 -18.64 -5.11
N LEU A 231 -16.83 -18.84 -5.90
CA LEU A 231 -16.88 -18.40 -7.30
C LEU A 231 -17.07 -16.89 -7.44
N GLY A 232 -17.43 -16.18 -6.38
CA GLY A 232 -17.53 -14.72 -6.34
C GLY A 232 -16.16 -14.04 -6.46
N ALA A 233 -15.69 -13.84 -7.69
CA ALA A 233 -14.38 -13.26 -7.99
C ALA A 233 -14.15 -11.88 -7.31
N SER A 234 -15.22 -11.14 -7.06
CA SER A 234 -15.16 -9.83 -6.42
C SER A 234 -14.87 -9.88 -4.93
N GLU A 235 -14.95 -11.04 -4.28
CA GLU A 235 -14.80 -11.18 -2.83
C GLU A 235 -13.40 -11.66 -2.40
N ASN A 236 -12.64 -12.28 -3.31
CA ASN A 236 -11.34 -12.84 -2.98
C ASN A 236 -10.24 -11.76 -2.87
N PHE A 237 -9.17 -12.10 -2.14
CA PHE A 237 -7.97 -11.25 -2.04
C PHE A 237 -7.38 -10.94 -3.41
N SER A 238 -7.11 -11.98 -4.20
CA SER A 238 -6.57 -11.79 -5.54
C SER A 238 -7.21 -12.73 -6.55
N THR A 239 -7.31 -12.26 -7.79
CA THR A 239 -7.81 -13.04 -8.91
C THR A 239 -6.98 -12.78 -10.15
N GLN A 240 -6.94 -13.79 -11.04
CA GLN A 240 -6.33 -13.70 -12.36
C GLN A 240 -6.99 -14.67 -13.30
N LEU A 241 -7.01 -14.34 -14.59
CA LEU A 241 -7.46 -15.21 -15.66
C LEU A 241 -6.25 -15.73 -16.41
N ALA A 242 -5.92 -16.99 -16.26
CA ALA A 242 -4.89 -17.62 -17.06
C ALA A 242 -5.48 -18.05 -18.42
N LYS A 243 -4.77 -17.74 -19.50
CA LYS A 243 -5.00 -18.26 -20.84
C LYS A 243 -3.96 -19.35 -21.11
N ALA A 244 -4.42 -20.52 -21.51
CA ALA A 244 -3.56 -21.65 -21.80
C ALA A 244 -3.94 -22.30 -23.14
N SER A 245 -2.98 -23.00 -23.73
CA SER A 245 -3.17 -23.82 -24.93
C SER A 245 -3.12 -25.30 -24.53
N PHE A 246 -4.27 -25.97 -24.63
CA PHE A 246 -4.44 -27.41 -24.45
C PHE A 246 -5.67 -27.84 -25.24
N LEU A 247 -5.49 -28.58 -26.34
CA LEU A 247 -6.59 -28.91 -27.27
C LEU A 247 -7.42 -27.65 -27.68
N GLY A 248 -6.72 -26.55 -27.98
CA GLY A 248 -7.31 -25.24 -28.22
C GLY A 248 -7.07 -24.25 -27.10
N THR A 249 -7.71 -23.09 -27.15
CA THR A 249 -7.63 -22.06 -26.11
C THR A 249 -8.47 -22.46 -24.92
N GLN A 250 -7.85 -22.46 -23.73
CA GLN A 250 -8.49 -22.71 -22.44
C GLN A 250 -8.34 -21.48 -21.53
N TRP A 251 -9.34 -21.27 -20.67
CA TRP A 251 -9.36 -20.24 -19.67
C TRP A 251 -9.40 -20.85 -18.28
N ALA A 252 -8.56 -20.36 -17.38
CA ALA A 252 -8.52 -20.80 -16.00
C ALA A 252 -8.66 -19.59 -15.06
N PRO A 253 -9.91 -19.22 -14.70
CA PRO A 253 -10.16 -18.19 -13.70
C PRO A 253 -9.65 -18.68 -12.34
N THR A 254 -8.67 -17.95 -11.79
CA THR A 254 -8.01 -18.32 -10.54
C THR A 254 -8.39 -17.32 -9.47
N ARG A 255 -8.78 -17.80 -8.30
CA ARG A 255 -9.15 -17.03 -7.12
C ARG A 255 -8.32 -17.47 -5.93
N CYS A 256 -7.80 -16.51 -5.19
CA CYS A 256 -6.89 -16.77 -4.07
C CYS A 256 -7.36 -16.05 -2.81
N SER A 257 -7.14 -16.68 -1.66
CA SER A 257 -7.36 -16.11 -0.34
C SER A 257 -6.18 -16.41 0.59
N PRO A 258 -5.91 -15.59 1.62
CA PRO A 258 -4.78 -15.77 2.53
C PRO A 258 -5.00 -16.94 3.49
N ARG A 259 -4.84 -18.16 3.00
CA ARG A 259 -5.04 -19.42 3.73
C ARG A 259 -3.87 -20.37 3.47
N GLU A 260 -3.66 -21.31 4.38
CA GLU A 260 -2.49 -22.21 4.33
C GLU A 260 -2.54 -23.24 3.20
N ASN A 261 -3.71 -23.78 2.90
CA ASN A 261 -3.79 -24.93 1.99
C ASN A 261 -4.99 -24.89 1.05
N LYS A 262 -6.22 -24.91 1.56
CA LYS A 262 -7.45 -24.90 0.78
C LYS A 262 -8.36 -23.79 1.25
N ASP A 263 -9.38 -23.51 0.46
CA ASP A 263 -10.39 -22.51 0.79
C ASP A 263 -11.09 -22.70 2.16
N THR A 264 -11.11 -23.92 2.67
CA THR A 264 -11.68 -24.27 3.98
C THR A 264 -10.71 -24.17 5.15
N THR A 265 -9.40 -24.02 4.91
CA THR A 265 -8.42 -23.87 5.99
C THR A 265 -8.51 -22.48 6.65
N PRO A 266 -8.06 -22.33 7.91
CA PRO A 266 -8.03 -21.03 8.58
C PRO A 266 -7.26 -19.98 7.78
N LEU A 267 -7.58 -18.72 8.02
CA LEU A 267 -6.78 -17.58 7.58
C LEU A 267 -5.39 -17.65 8.23
N ASN A 268 -4.38 -17.22 7.50
CA ASN A 268 -2.99 -17.22 7.96
C ASN A 268 -2.47 -15.80 8.25
N ALA A 269 -1.15 -15.63 8.35
CA ALA A 269 -0.49 -14.36 8.63
C ALA A 269 -0.88 -13.23 7.66
N GLY A 270 -1.23 -13.55 6.41
CA GLY A 270 -1.72 -12.55 5.43
C GLY A 270 -3.04 -11.90 5.80
N ALA A 271 -3.83 -12.53 6.67
CA ALA A 271 -5.07 -11.94 7.21
C ALA A 271 -4.80 -10.96 8.37
N GLY A 272 -3.61 -10.97 8.92
CA GLY A 272 -3.17 -10.05 9.97
C GLY A 272 -2.76 -8.68 9.43
N PRO A 273 -2.30 -7.80 10.31
CA PRO A 273 -1.76 -6.50 9.90
C PRO A 273 -0.49 -6.66 9.06
N LEU A 274 -0.42 -5.95 7.93
CA LEU A 274 0.79 -5.82 7.12
C LEU A 274 1.78 -4.82 7.75
N ALA A 275 1.25 -3.86 8.49
CA ALA A 275 1.99 -2.88 9.30
C ALA A 275 1.09 -2.39 10.44
N THR A 276 1.69 -1.77 11.44
CA THR A 276 0.97 -1.10 12.53
C THR A 276 1.49 0.33 12.65
N ILE A 277 0.58 1.29 12.51
CA ILE A 277 0.84 2.72 12.67
C ILE A 277 0.15 3.15 13.96
N SER A 278 0.90 3.64 14.94
CA SER A 278 0.33 4.09 16.21
C SER A 278 -0.21 5.51 16.08
N ILE A 279 -1.40 5.77 16.62
CA ILE A 279 -1.87 7.15 16.80
C ILE A 279 -1.31 7.62 18.14
N ALA A 280 -0.47 8.65 18.11
CA ALA A 280 0.17 9.19 19.33
C ALA A 280 -0.90 9.72 20.29
N SER A 281 -0.66 9.54 21.59
CA SER A 281 -1.51 10.21 22.57
C SER A 281 -1.35 11.73 22.44
N ALA A 282 -2.44 12.46 22.52
CA ALA A 282 -2.35 13.92 22.61
C ALA A 282 -1.44 14.30 23.77
N PRO A 283 -0.58 15.32 23.63
CA PRO A 283 0.20 15.82 24.76
C PRO A 283 -0.75 16.12 25.92
N VAL A 284 -0.48 15.57 27.07
CA VAL A 284 -1.21 15.97 28.28
C VAL A 284 -0.70 17.35 28.63
N ASP A 285 -1.55 18.36 28.54
CA ASP A 285 -1.25 19.68 29.09
C ASP A 285 -1.12 19.52 30.62
N VAL A 286 0.11 19.40 31.08
CA VAL A 286 0.39 19.47 32.51
C VAL A 286 0.36 20.96 32.86
N GLU A 287 -0.79 21.48 33.28
CA GLU A 287 -0.83 22.78 33.92
C GLU A 287 0.01 22.73 35.19
N THR A 288 1.25 23.19 35.06
CA THR A 288 2.11 23.40 36.22
C THR A 288 1.65 24.69 36.90
N THR A 289 0.69 24.60 37.83
CA THR A 289 0.38 25.68 38.74
C THR A 289 1.54 25.84 39.71
N THR A 290 2.50 26.69 39.38
CA THR A 290 3.50 27.20 40.32
C THR A 290 2.81 28.22 41.21
N SER A 291 2.35 27.82 42.39
CA SER A 291 1.96 28.78 43.42
C SER A 291 3.23 29.32 44.06
N LEU A 292 3.54 30.58 43.73
CA LEU A 292 4.59 31.35 44.39
C LEU A 292 4.03 31.83 45.77
N SER A 293 4.33 31.14 46.85
CA SER A 293 4.05 31.63 48.19
C SER A 293 5.17 32.66 48.56
N VAL A 294 4.85 33.92 48.53
CA VAL A 294 5.71 34.96 49.08
C VAL A 294 5.52 34.96 50.60
N PRO A 295 6.54 34.71 51.44
CA PRO A 295 6.41 34.84 52.88
C PRO A 295 6.16 36.33 53.23
N ALA A 296 5.12 36.60 53.96
CA ALA A 296 4.87 37.93 54.49
C ALA A 296 5.94 38.25 55.54
N THR A 297 6.93 39.08 55.20
CA THR A 297 7.86 39.67 56.16
C THR A 297 7.10 40.69 56.96
N ALA A 298 6.80 40.37 58.21
CA ALA A 298 6.33 41.40 59.17
C ALA A 298 7.48 42.35 59.49
N ILE A 299 7.36 43.59 59.09
CA ILE A 299 8.24 44.64 59.56
C ILE A 299 7.73 45.05 60.95
N THR A 300 8.41 44.63 61.98
CA THR A 300 8.21 45.18 63.34
C THR A 300 8.91 46.52 63.38
N GLY A 301 8.13 47.58 63.35
CA GLY A 301 8.63 48.91 63.65
C GLY A 301 8.94 49.03 65.13
N SER A 302 10.22 49.27 65.46
CA SER A 302 10.62 49.70 66.78
C SER A 302 10.30 51.18 66.93
N ALA A 303 9.43 51.52 67.86
CA ALA A 303 9.30 52.88 68.37
C ALA A 303 10.55 53.20 69.24
N VAL A 304 11.20 54.29 68.98
CA VAL A 304 12.25 54.84 69.81
C VAL A 304 11.65 56.12 70.43
N ASP A 305 11.67 56.15 71.75
CA ASP A 305 11.37 57.31 72.59
C ASP A 305 12.38 58.48 72.38
#